data_8e08c3aae02a6968502515303e0b3b12
#
_entry.id   8e08c3aae02a6968502515303e0b3b12
#
_cell.length_a   1.000
_cell.length_b   1.000
_cell.length_c   1.000
_cell.angle_alpha   90.00
_cell.angle_beta   90.00
_cell.angle_gamma   90.00
#
_symmetry.space_group_name_H-M   'P 1'
#
loop_
_entity.id
_entity.type
_entity.pdbx_description
1 polymer ?
#
loop_
_entity_poly.entity_id
_entity_poly.type
_entity_poly.pdbx_seq_one_letter_code
_entity_poly.pdbx_strand_id
1 'polypeptide(L)' 'MITDKVGNRIKELRKIEGISQEKLAFKADLDRTYIAGVESGKRNLSVKSLEKILVALDISFDDFFKNM' A
#
# COMPACT_ATOMS: atom_id res chain seq x y z
N MET A 1 -8.75 -10.14 8.58
CA MET A 1 -9.61 -9.54 7.55
C MET A 1 -8.80 -9.15 6.32
N ILE A 2 -9.48 -8.91 5.22
CA ILE A 2 -8.80 -8.56 3.97
C ILE A 2 -8.03 -7.24 4.09
N THR A 3 -8.54 -6.28 4.88
CA THR A 3 -7.86 -5.00 5.09
C THR A 3 -6.50 -5.20 5.75
N ASP A 4 -6.41 -6.16 6.68
CA ASP A 4 -5.13 -6.46 7.34
C ASP A 4 -4.15 -7.08 6.35
N LYS A 5 -4.63 -8.00 5.53
CA LYS A 5 -3.78 -8.67 4.53
C LYS A 5 -3.25 -7.68 3.50
N VAL A 6 -4.11 -6.81 3.01
CA VAL A 6 -3.72 -5.80 2.02
C VAL A 6 -2.74 -4.81 2.64
N GLY A 7 -3.03 -4.32 3.84
CA GLY A 7 -2.14 -3.39 4.53
C GLY A 7 -0.76 -3.99 4.80
N ASN A 8 -0.72 -5.24 5.26
CA ASN A 8 0.54 -5.92 5.51
C ASN A 8 1.34 -6.12 4.22
N ARG A 9 0.67 -6.45 3.13
CA ARG A 9 1.33 -6.63 1.84
C ARG A 9 1.95 -5.33 1.35
N ILE A 10 1.23 -4.22 1.50
CA ILE A 10 1.74 -2.89 1.14
C ILE A 10 3.00 -2.58 1.95
N LYS A 11 2.93 -2.81 3.26
CA LYS A 11 4.07 -2.56 4.16
C LYS A 11 5.28 -3.40 3.76
N GLU A 12 5.05 -4.68 3.46
CA GLU A 12 6.10 -5.60 3.05
C GLU A 12 6.79 -5.11 1.77
N LEU A 13 5.99 -4.77 0.75
CA LEU A 13 6.52 -4.29 -0.52
C LEU A 13 7.26 -2.97 -0.37
N ARG A 14 6.73 -2.08 0.47
CA ARG A 14 7.37 -0.81 0.75
C ARG A 14 8.75 -1.03 1.37
N LYS A 15 8.85 -1.96 2.32
CA LYS A 15 10.12 -2.26 2.98
C LYS A 15 11.11 -2.91 2.03
N ILE A 16 10.62 -3.77 1.13
CA ILE A 16 11.48 -4.36 0.11
C ILE A 16 12.09 -3.28 -0.78
N GLU A 17 11.29 -2.26 -1.10
CA GLU A 17 11.76 -1.12 -1.91
C GLU A 17 12.67 -0.18 -1.10
N GLY A 18 12.72 -0.35 0.22
CA GLY A 18 13.56 0.47 1.07
C GLY A 18 13.07 1.91 1.25
N ILE A 19 11.76 2.14 1.14
CA ILE A 19 11.21 3.49 1.27
C ILE A 19 10.33 3.61 2.51
N SER A 20 10.24 4.85 3.03
CA SER A 20 9.43 5.17 4.19
C SER A 20 7.95 5.30 3.82
N GLN A 21 7.09 5.33 4.84
CA GLN A 21 5.66 5.61 4.62
C GLN A 21 5.48 6.97 3.95
N GLU A 22 6.26 7.96 4.40
CA GLU A 22 6.20 9.30 3.85
C GLU A 22 6.58 9.31 2.37
N LYS A 23 7.62 8.57 2.01
CA LYS A 23 8.06 8.50 0.62
C LYS A 23 7.02 7.81 -0.26
N LEU A 24 6.43 6.73 0.23
CA LEU A 24 5.37 6.04 -0.51
C LEU A 24 4.16 6.96 -0.70
N ALA A 25 3.75 7.67 0.35
CA ALA A 25 2.64 8.60 0.28
C ALA A 25 2.91 9.68 -0.77
N PHE A 26 4.12 10.23 -0.78
CA PHE A 26 4.52 11.23 -1.75
C PHE A 26 4.42 10.68 -3.19
N LYS A 27 4.96 9.49 -3.42
CA LYS A 27 4.95 8.86 -4.74
C LYS A 27 3.53 8.52 -5.21
N ALA A 28 2.66 8.15 -4.27
CA ALA A 28 1.29 7.76 -4.57
C ALA A 28 0.32 8.95 -4.55
N ASP A 29 0.81 10.14 -4.24
CA ASP A 29 -0.03 11.34 -4.09
C ASP A 29 -1.15 11.10 -3.07
N LEU A 30 -0.76 10.57 -1.92
CA LEU A 30 -1.66 10.30 -0.81
C LEU A 30 -1.08 10.86 0.48
N ASP A 31 -1.92 10.97 1.50
CA ASP A 31 -1.49 11.45 2.81
C ASP A 31 -0.71 10.34 3.54
N ARG A 32 0.37 10.72 4.22
CA ARG A 32 1.14 9.76 5.02
C ARG A 32 0.28 9.10 6.09
N THR A 33 -0.62 9.88 6.73
CA THR A 33 -1.53 9.36 7.74
C THR A 33 -2.44 8.27 7.18
N TYR A 34 -2.86 8.44 5.92
CA TYR A 34 -3.67 7.45 5.23
C TYR A 34 -2.87 6.16 5.02
N ILE A 35 -1.64 6.28 4.54
CA ILE A 35 -0.75 5.12 4.33
C ILE A 35 -0.55 4.37 5.66
N ALA A 36 -0.25 5.11 6.73
CA ALA A 36 -0.06 4.49 8.05
C ALA A 36 -1.31 3.73 8.50
N GLY A 37 -2.49 4.32 8.30
CA GLY A 37 -3.75 3.68 8.64
C GLY A 37 -4.02 2.43 7.83
N VAL A 38 -3.71 2.47 6.54
CA VAL A 38 -3.86 1.32 5.66
C VAL A 38 -2.93 0.18 6.07
N GLU A 39 -1.67 0.50 6.32
CA GLU A 39 -0.68 -0.51 6.72
C GLU A 39 -1.00 -1.16 8.06
N SER A 40 -1.65 -0.43 8.95
CA SER A 40 -2.05 -0.98 10.27
C SER A 40 -3.39 -1.71 10.23
N GLY A 41 -4.07 -1.71 9.09
CA GLY A 41 -5.38 -2.36 8.94
C GLY A 41 -6.53 -1.55 9.52
N LYS A 42 -6.28 -0.33 9.96
CA LYS A 42 -7.30 0.52 10.59
C LYS A 42 -8.09 1.35 9.59
N ARG A 43 -7.61 1.43 8.37
CA ARG A 43 -8.22 2.27 7.35
C ARG A 43 -8.61 1.44 6.15
N ASN A 44 -9.82 1.62 5.65
CA ASN A 44 -10.25 0.98 4.41
C ASN A 44 -9.58 1.64 3.24
N LEU A 45 -9.26 0.85 2.23
CA LEU A 45 -8.54 1.29 1.06
C LEU A 45 -9.47 1.24 -0.15
N SER A 46 -9.66 2.38 -0.81
CA SER A 46 -10.44 2.40 -2.04
C SER A 46 -9.62 1.77 -3.17
N VAL A 47 -10.32 1.26 -4.18
CA VAL A 47 -9.64 0.69 -5.35
C VAL A 47 -8.77 1.75 -6.04
N LYS A 48 -9.25 2.99 -6.08
CA LYS A 48 -8.51 4.09 -6.68
C LYS A 48 -7.22 4.39 -5.92
N SER A 49 -7.29 4.40 -4.59
CA SER A 49 -6.09 4.62 -3.77
C SER A 49 -5.12 3.45 -3.88
N LEU A 50 -5.65 2.22 -3.96
CA LEU A 50 -4.81 1.04 -4.16
C LEU A 50 -4.06 1.14 -5.49
N GLU A 51 -4.74 1.57 -6.55
CA GLU A 51 -4.09 1.77 -7.84
C GLU A 51 -2.91 2.73 -7.73
N LYS A 52 -3.11 3.86 -7.04
CA LYS A 52 -2.04 4.84 -6.84
C LYS A 52 -0.84 4.23 -6.11
N ILE A 53 -1.11 3.43 -5.09
CA ILE A 53 -0.07 2.77 -4.31
C ILE A 53 0.68 1.75 -5.17
N LEU A 54 -0.04 0.94 -5.94
CA LEU A 54 0.59 -0.08 -6.78
C LEU A 54 1.43 0.54 -7.88
N VAL A 55 0.97 1.64 -8.47
CA VAL A 55 1.77 2.39 -9.46
C VAL A 55 3.04 2.92 -8.80
N ALA A 56 2.94 3.47 -7.60
CA ALA A 56 4.08 3.98 -6.86
C ALA A 56 5.09 2.88 -6.52
N LEU A 57 4.61 1.66 -6.28
CA LEU A 57 5.45 0.50 -5.96
C LEU A 57 5.88 -0.28 -7.22
N ASP A 58 5.39 0.14 -8.37
CA ASP A 58 5.69 -0.51 -9.65
C ASP A 58 5.35 -2.00 -9.64
N ILE A 59 4.15 -2.33 -9.18
CA ILE A 59 3.67 -3.70 -9.13
C ILE A 59 2.26 -3.77 -9.71
N SER A 60 1.96 -4.85 -10.45
CA SER A 60 0.63 -5.05 -11.02
C SER A 60 -0.35 -5.54 -9.96
N PHE A 61 -1.65 -5.41 -10.23
CA PHE A 61 -2.69 -5.97 -9.38
C PHE A 61 -2.53 -7.48 -9.24
N ASP A 62 -2.24 -8.16 -10.35
CA ASP A 62 -2.05 -9.61 -10.34
C ASP A 62 -0.93 -10.02 -9.39
N ASP A 63 0.21 -9.37 -9.49
CA ASP A 63 1.35 -9.69 -8.63
C ASP A 63 1.08 -9.34 -7.18
N PHE A 64 0.39 -8.23 -6.96
CA PHE A 64 0.08 -7.79 -5.61
C PHE A 64 -0.79 -8.81 -4.87
N PHE A 65 -1.82 -9.32 -5.54
CA PHE A 65 -2.77 -10.25 -4.92
C PHE A 65 -2.36 -11.73 -5.05
N LYS A 66 -1.26 -11.99 -5.70
CA LYS A 66 -0.76 -13.35 -5.84
C LYS A 66 -0.46 -13.94 -4.46
N ASN A 67 -0.98 -15.13 -4.20
CA ASN A 67 -0.80 -15.84 -2.93
C ASN A 67 -1.51 -15.18 -1.73
N MET A 68 -2.52 -14.39 -1.96
CA MET A 68 -3.34 -13.85 -0.89
C MET A 68 -4.59 -14.70 -0.59
#